data_bde8996e3720c06d93c860cc591e225e
#
_entry.id   bde8996e3720c06d93c860cc591e225e
#
_cell.length_a   1.000
_cell.length_b   1.000
_cell.length_c   1.000
_cell.angle_alpha   90.00
_cell.angle_beta   90.00
_cell.angle_gamma   90.00
#
_symmetry.space_group_name_H-M   'P 1'
#
loop_
_entity.id
_entity.type
_entity.pdbx_description
1 polymer ?
#
loop_
_entity_poly.entity_id
_entity_poly.type
_entity_poly.pdbx_seq_one_letter_code
_entity_poly.pdbx_strand_id
1 'polypeptide(L)'
;MMRENPRLVLVTGVALVMLLLAASPASSQPSAQDEQAIRHLIAYVSGSDLRFVRNTTEYPPTEAAAHMANKYRHFRDDIETADDFIELCATKSLLSGKPYLVIDRQGQQRLSSDWLRAELAAWQARSQ
;
A
#
# COMPACT_ATOMS: atom_id res chain seq x y z
N MET A 1 -15.80 50.96 64.93
CA MET A 1 -16.55 50.23 63.89
C MET A 1 -15.62 49.86 62.77
N MET A 2 -15.16 48.69 62.79
CA MET A 2 -14.34 48.17 61.67
C MET A 2 -15.26 47.59 60.60
N ARG A 3 -15.26 48.17 59.42
CA ARG A 3 -15.90 47.59 58.28
C ARG A 3 -14.92 46.61 57.66
N GLU A 4 -15.17 45.35 57.82
CA GLU A 4 -14.47 44.34 57.06
C GLU A 4 -15.03 44.39 55.63
N ASN A 5 -14.16 44.76 54.73
CA ASN A 5 -14.44 44.60 53.30
C ASN A 5 -14.23 43.13 52.98
N PRO A 6 -15.22 42.40 52.51
CA PRO A 6 -14.99 41.06 51.99
C PRO A 6 -14.13 41.24 50.72
N ARG A 7 -12.88 40.81 50.82
CA ARG A 7 -12.06 40.68 49.66
C ARG A 7 -12.65 39.60 48.79
N LEU A 8 -13.24 40.04 47.73
CA LEU A 8 -13.68 39.16 46.68
C LEU A 8 -12.41 38.50 46.11
N VAL A 9 -12.15 37.28 46.51
CA VAL A 9 -11.09 36.48 45.90
C VAL A 9 -11.68 35.97 44.58
N LEU A 10 -11.34 36.67 43.49
CA LEU A 10 -11.61 36.21 42.16
C LEU A 10 -10.67 35.03 41.91
N VAL A 11 -11.14 33.82 42.17
CA VAL A 11 -10.49 32.63 41.68
C VAL A 11 -10.76 32.57 40.20
N THR A 12 -9.86 33.19 39.45
CA THR A 12 -9.80 32.94 38.02
C THR A 12 -9.35 31.48 37.83
N GLY A 13 -10.33 30.60 37.75
CA GLY A 13 -10.11 29.27 37.30
C GLY A 13 -9.65 29.35 35.85
N VAL A 14 -8.34 29.29 35.64
CA VAL A 14 -7.79 29.00 34.32
C VAL A 14 -8.24 27.58 34.00
N ALA A 15 -9.34 27.48 33.26
CA ALA A 15 -9.68 26.23 32.63
C ALA A 15 -8.61 25.95 31.58
N LEU A 16 -7.63 25.16 31.98
CA LEU A 16 -6.67 24.58 31.06
C LEU A 16 -7.45 23.59 30.21
N VAL A 17 -7.97 24.08 29.09
CA VAL A 17 -8.49 23.20 28.03
C VAL A 17 -7.28 22.47 27.48
N MET A 18 -6.97 21.32 28.05
CA MET A 18 -6.11 20.36 27.40
C MET A 18 -6.84 19.88 26.15
N LEU A 19 -6.49 20.51 25.03
CA LEU A 19 -6.82 20.01 23.73
C LEU A 19 -6.01 18.72 23.58
N LEU A 20 -6.59 17.60 23.96
CA LEU A 20 -6.12 16.28 23.62
C LEU A 20 -6.23 16.18 22.10
N LEU A 21 -5.17 16.56 21.42
CA LEU A 21 -4.92 16.12 20.06
C LEU A 21 -4.82 14.60 20.14
N ALA A 22 -5.94 13.93 19.94
CA ALA A 22 -5.96 12.50 19.70
C ALA A 22 -5.17 12.32 18.41
N ALA A 23 -3.89 11.96 18.53
CA ALA A 23 -3.13 11.47 17.41
C ALA A 23 -3.86 10.22 16.94
N SER A 24 -4.58 10.33 15.82
CA SER A 24 -5.14 9.16 15.15
C SER A 24 -3.98 8.22 14.89
N PRO A 25 -4.03 6.95 15.32
CA PRO A 25 -2.98 6.01 14.99
C PRO A 25 -2.83 6.04 13.47
N ALA A 26 -1.60 6.21 12.97
CA ALA A 26 -1.32 6.13 11.56
C ALA A 26 -1.87 4.79 11.07
N SER A 27 -2.87 4.85 10.18
CA SER A 27 -3.47 3.65 9.60
C SER A 27 -2.38 2.92 8.82
N SER A 28 -2.08 1.66 9.19
CA SER A 28 -1.18 0.78 8.44
C SER A 28 -1.81 0.26 7.15
N GLN A 29 -2.96 0.81 6.74
CA GLN A 29 -3.66 0.43 5.54
C GLN A 29 -3.31 1.37 4.38
N PRO A 30 -3.36 0.87 3.13
CA PRO A 30 -3.19 1.71 1.96
C PRO A 30 -4.19 2.86 1.93
N SER A 31 -3.76 4.01 1.43
CA SER A 31 -4.68 5.09 1.07
C SER A 31 -5.66 4.63 -0.01
N ALA A 32 -6.77 5.35 -0.19
CA ALA A 32 -7.71 5.04 -1.28
C ALA A 32 -7.02 5.10 -2.65
N GLN A 33 -6.07 6.00 -2.83
CA GLN A 33 -5.31 6.14 -4.06
C GLN A 33 -4.36 4.95 -4.27
N ASP A 34 -3.68 4.49 -3.23
CA ASP A 34 -2.83 3.29 -3.30
C ASP A 34 -3.66 2.03 -3.55
N GLU A 35 -4.83 1.90 -2.92
CA GLU A 35 -5.72 0.77 -3.22
C GLU A 35 -6.18 0.75 -4.68
N GLN A 36 -6.50 1.89 -5.26
CA GLN A 36 -6.84 1.98 -6.68
C GLN A 36 -5.67 1.56 -7.56
N ALA A 37 -4.47 2.01 -7.24
CA ALA A 37 -3.25 1.62 -7.94
C ALA A 37 -3.00 0.11 -7.86
N ILE A 38 -3.15 -0.49 -6.68
CA ILE A 38 -2.98 -1.94 -6.48
C ILE A 38 -4.00 -2.72 -7.32
N ARG A 39 -5.26 -2.32 -7.29
CA ARG A 39 -6.30 -2.94 -8.13
C ARG A 39 -5.99 -2.81 -9.62
N HIS A 40 -5.51 -1.65 -10.03
CA HIS A 40 -5.08 -1.44 -11.41
C HIS A 40 -3.95 -2.39 -11.80
N LEU A 41 -2.93 -2.54 -10.95
CA LEU A 41 -1.81 -3.44 -11.22
C LEU A 41 -2.25 -4.91 -11.34
N ILE A 42 -3.14 -5.37 -10.48
CA ILE A 42 -3.69 -6.73 -10.55
C ILE A 42 -4.48 -6.92 -11.86
N ALA A 43 -5.30 -5.95 -12.23
CA ALA A 43 -6.05 -5.98 -13.50
C ALA A 43 -5.11 -5.92 -14.72
N TYR A 44 -4.04 -5.15 -14.62
CA TYR A 44 -3.02 -5.05 -15.66
C TYR A 44 -2.31 -6.39 -15.89
N VAL A 45 -1.96 -7.10 -14.82
CA VAL A 45 -1.44 -8.48 -14.91
C VAL A 45 -2.45 -9.38 -15.60
N SER A 46 -3.69 -9.40 -15.13
CA SER A 46 -4.76 -10.28 -15.63
C SER A 46 -5.09 -10.05 -17.11
N GLY A 47 -5.04 -8.80 -17.56
CA GLY A 47 -5.35 -8.41 -18.92
C GLY A 47 -4.15 -8.44 -19.88
N SER A 48 -2.96 -8.78 -19.40
CA SER A 48 -1.77 -8.85 -20.24
C SER A 48 -1.75 -10.09 -21.12
N ASP A 49 -0.90 -10.08 -22.14
CA ASP A 49 -0.62 -11.22 -23.00
C ASP A 49 0.74 -11.87 -22.68
N LEU A 50 1.29 -11.56 -21.51
CA LEU A 50 2.57 -12.08 -21.06
C LEU A 50 2.42 -13.47 -20.43
N ARG A 51 3.54 -14.18 -20.34
CA ARG A 51 3.66 -15.38 -19.51
C ARG A 51 4.37 -15.01 -18.22
N PHE A 52 3.95 -15.56 -17.12
CA PHE A 52 4.52 -15.28 -15.81
C PHE A 52 5.25 -16.48 -15.30
N VAL A 53 6.45 -16.28 -14.76
CA VAL A 53 7.31 -17.36 -14.25
C VAL A 53 7.47 -17.22 -12.74
N ARG A 54 7.12 -18.29 -12.04
CA ARG A 54 7.33 -18.45 -10.61
C ARG A 54 7.94 -19.83 -10.35
N ASN A 55 9.08 -19.86 -9.69
CA ASN A 55 9.78 -21.13 -9.38
C ASN A 55 9.98 -22.01 -10.62
N THR A 56 10.40 -21.43 -11.73
CA THR A 56 10.62 -22.11 -13.02
C THR A 56 9.36 -22.60 -13.72
N THR A 57 8.16 -22.39 -13.13
CA THR A 57 6.88 -22.75 -13.73
C THR A 57 6.24 -21.54 -14.36
N GLU A 58 5.72 -21.69 -15.58
CA GLU A 58 4.98 -20.65 -16.28
C GLU A 58 3.51 -20.67 -15.88
N TYR A 59 2.93 -19.49 -15.71
CA TYR A 59 1.51 -19.28 -15.39
C TYR A 59 0.88 -18.31 -16.38
N PRO A 60 -0.39 -18.55 -16.77
CA PRO A 60 -1.13 -17.58 -17.55
C PRO A 60 -1.44 -16.33 -16.71
N PRO A 61 -1.74 -15.18 -17.36
CA PRO A 61 -1.98 -13.92 -16.68
C PRO A 61 -3.04 -13.98 -15.58
N THR A 62 -4.14 -14.66 -15.82
CA THR A 62 -5.24 -14.77 -14.84
C THR A 62 -4.82 -15.50 -13.57
N GLU A 63 -4.02 -16.55 -13.67
CA GLU A 63 -3.50 -17.27 -12.50
C GLU A 63 -2.44 -16.44 -11.78
N ALA A 64 -1.57 -15.74 -12.50
CA ALA A 64 -0.59 -14.85 -11.90
C ALA A 64 -1.29 -13.71 -11.12
N ALA A 65 -2.33 -13.11 -11.67
CA ALA A 65 -3.12 -12.08 -11.00
C ALA A 65 -3.81 -12.63 -9.74
N ALA A 66 -4.40 -13.82 -9.81
CA ALA A 66 -5.04 -14.46 -8.66
C ALA A 66 -4.02 -14.74 -7.55
N HIS A 67 -2.82 -15.17 -7.90
CA HIS A 67 -1.75 -15.40 -6.96
C HIS A 67 -1.29 -14.10 -6.25
N MET A 68 -1.14 -13.02 -7.02
CA MET A 68 -0.80 -11.70 -6.46
C MET A 68 -1.91 -11.18 -5.53
N ALA A 69 -3.18 -11.36 -5.90
CA ALA A 69 -4.33 -11.00 -5.06
C ALA A 69 -4.36 -11.80 -3.76
N ASN A 70 -4.01 -13.08 -3.79
CA ASN A 70 -3.91 -13.92 -2.59
C ASN A 70 -2.79 -13.44 -1.67
N LYS A 71 -1.63 -13.11 -2.23
CA LYS A 71 -0.51 -12.54 -1.46
C LYS A 71 -0.89 -11.18 -0.87
N TYR A 72 -1.61 -10.36 -1.60
CA TYR A 72 -2.09 -9.07 -1.10
C TYR A 72 -2.97 -9.24 0.14
N ARG A 73 -3.90 -10.17 0.13
CA ARG A 73 -4.72 -10.49 1.31
C ARG A 73 -3.89 -10.99 2.49
N HIS A 74 -2.88 -11.80 2.21
CA HIS A 74 -2.00 -12.36 3.24
C HIS A 74 -1.10 -11.30 3.89
N PHE A 75 -0.57 -10.38 3.11
CA PHE A 75 0.36 -9.34 3.56
C PHE A 75 -0.30 -7.98 3.81
N ARG A 76 -1.63 -7.93 3.85
CA ARG A 76 -2.37 -6.67 3.87
C ARG A 76 -1.90 -5.69 4.96
N ASP A 77 -1.59 -6.20 6.15
CA ASP A 77 -1.16 -5.38 7.29
C ASP A 77 0.24 -4.77 7.11
N ASP A 78 1.03 -5.32 6.20
CA ASP A 78 2.39 -4.85 5.89
C ASP A 78 2.46 -3.98 4.64
N ILE A 79 1.31 -3.75 3.97
CA ILE A 79 1.23 -3.00 2.72
C ILE A 79 0.54 -1.65 2.97
N GLU A 80 1.30 -0.57 2.84
CA GLU A 80 0.81 0.81 2.95
C GLU A 80 0.73 1.51 1.60
N THR A 81 1.55 1.09 0.63
CA THR A 81 1.66 1.71 -0.69
C THR A 81 1.58 0.68 -1.81
N ALA A 82 1.35 1.16 -3.04
CA ALA A 82 1.42 0.31 -4.22
C ALA A 82 2.83 -0.26 -4.46
N ASP A 83 3.88 0.47 -4.07
CA ASP A 83 5.25 -0.07 -4.11
C ASP A 83 5.45 -1.23 -3.12
N ASP A 84 4.89 -1.15 -1.92
CA ASP A 84 4.91 -2.25 -0.96
C ASP A 84 4.21 -3.49 -1.52
N PHE A 85 3.10 -3.30 -2.23
CA PHE A 85 2.41 -4.38 -2.93
C PHE A 85 3.32 -5.07 -3.94
N ILE A 86 4.02 -4.31 -4.77
CA ILE A 86 4.95 -4.87 -5.76
C ILE A 86 6.06 -5.65 -5.04
N GLU A 87 6.64 -5.07 -4.00
CA GLU A 87 7.73 -5.68 -3.25
C GLU A 87 7.32 -7.00 -2.60
N LEU A 88 6.18 -7.02 -1.91
CA LEU A 88 5.74 -8.18 -1.14
C LEU A 88 4.98 -9.22 -1.97
N CYS A 89 4.28 -8.79 -3.02
CA CYS A 89 3.36 -9.66 -3.75
C CYS A 89 3.81 -10.04 -5.15
N ALA A 90 4.76 -9.31 -5.75
CA ALA A 90 5.09 -9.43 -7.17
C ALA A 90 6.58 -9.51 -7.47
N THR A 91 7.44 -9.62 -6.47
CA THR A 91 8.89 -9.55 -6.68
C THR A 91 9.55 -10.93 -6.70
N LYS A 92 9.27 -11.77 -5.70
CA LYS A 92 9.92 -13.05 -5.57
C LYS A 92 9.10 -14.10 -4.83
N SER A 93 9.44 -15.35 -5.03
CA SER A 93 8.89 -16.46 -4.26
C SER A 93 9.43 -16.44 -2.83
N LEU A 94 8.54 -16.57 -1.85
CA LEU A 94 8.92 -16.72 -0.44
C LEU A 94 9.58 -18.06 -0.16
N LEU A 95 9.27 -19.09 -0.94
CA LEU A 95 9.81 -20.44 -0.75
C LEU A 95 11.25 -20.56 -1.25
N SER A 96 11.53 -20.00 -2.44
CA SER A 96 12.83 -20.19 -3.11
C SER A 96 13.70 -18.93 -3.15
N GLY A 97 13.11 -17.76 -2.90
CA GLY A 97 13.79 -16.47 -3.10
C GLY A 97 14.03 -16.11 -4.57
N LYS A 98 13.60 -16.95 -5.52
CA LYS A 98 13.76 -16.68 -6.95
C LYS A 98 12.85 -15.53 -7.39
N PRO A 99 13.35 -14.58 -8.19
CA PRO A 99 12.54 -13.49 -8.69
C PRO A 99 11.45 -13.99 -9.64
N TYR A 100 10.30 -13.32 -9.62
CA TYR A 100 9.27 -13.52 -10.62
C TYR A 100 9.67 -12.85 -11.92
N LEU A 101 9.42 -13.53 -13.03
CA LEU A 101 9.73 -13.05 -14.37
C LEU A 101 8.46 -12.94 -15.20
N VAL A 102 8.50 -12.03 -16.16
CA VAL A 102 7.51 -11.96 -17.25
C VAL A 102 8.23 -12.25 -18.57
N ILE A 103 7.55 -12.96 -19.47
CA ILE A 103 8.06 -13.30 -20.79
C ILE A 103 7.09 -12.75 -21.81
N ASP A 104 7.59 -11.92 -22.72
CA ASP A 104 6.80 -11.33 -23.80
C ASP A 104 6.65 -12.29 -25.01
N ARG A 105 5.91 -11.83 -26.03
CA ARG A 105 5.70 -12.62 -27.25
C ARG A 105 6.96 -12.90 -28.04
N GLN A 106 8.00 -12.08 -27.87
CA GLN A 106 9.30 -12.27 -28.49
C GLN A 106 10.22 -13.19 -27.69
N GLY A 107 9.74 -13.69 -26.54
CA GLY A 107 10.52 -14.54 -25.62
C GLY A 107 11.48 -13.76 -24.73
N GLN A 108 11.40 -12.43 -24.70
CA GLN A 108 12.24 -11.62 -23.83
C GLN A 108 11.77 -11.70 -22.38
N GLN A 109 12.70 -11.87 -21.47
CA GLN A 109 12.43 -11.95 -20.04
C GLN A 109 12.72 -10.62 -19.36
N ARG A 110 11.84 -10.26 -18.42
CA ARG A 110 12.03 -9.11 -17.55
C ARG A 110 11.64 -9.49 -16.12
N LEU A 111 12.17 -8.77 -15.13
CA LEU A 111 11.68 -8.89 -13.76
C LEU A 111 10.22 -8.39 -13.70
N SER A 112 9.35 -9.17 -13.08
CA SER A 112 7.96 -8.80 -12.87
C SER A 112 7.84 -7.48 -12.11
N SER A 113 8.68 -7.28 -11.09
CA SER A 113 8.74 -6.06 -10.30
C SER A 113 9.06 -4.82 -11.15
N ASP A 114 10.03 -4.91 -12.06
CA ASP A 114 10.38 -3.79 -12.93
C ASP A 114 9.28 -3.45 -13.90
N TRP A 115 8.66 -4.47 -14.49
CA TRP A 115 7.53 -4.32 -15.38
C TRP A 115 6.34 -3.63 -14.70
N LEU A 116 6.02 -4.03 -13.46
CA LEU A 116 4.94 -3.43 -12.69
C LEU A 116 5.26 -2.03 -12.18
N ARG A 117 6.51 -1.77 -11.80
CA ARG A 117 6.91 -0.40 -11.41
C ARG A 117 6.81 0.58 -12.57
N ALA A 118 7.15 0.14 -13.77
CA ALA A 118 6.95 0.96 -14.96
C ALA A 118 5.47 1.31 -15.20
N GLU A 119 4.57 0.33 -15.04
CA GLU A 119 3.13 0.58 -15.15
C GLU A 119 2.60 1.46 -14.01
N LEU A 120 3.08 1.25 -12.79
CA LEU A 120 2.69 2.11 -11.66
C LEU A 120 3.06 3.57 -11.91
N ALA A 121 4.26 3.83 -12.41
CA ALA A 121 4.70 5.19 -12.76
C ALA A 121 3.81 5.79 -13.86
N ALA A 122 3.48 5.01 -14.89
CA ALA A 122 2.60 5.46 -15.97
C ALA A 122 1.16 5.72 -15.46
N TRP A 123 0.65 4.87 -14.60
CA TRP A 123 -0.66 5.05 -13.96
C TRP A 123 -0.72 6.32 -13.13
N GLN A 124 0.28 6.54 -12.27
CA GLN A 124 0.36 7.73 -11.42
C GLN A 124 0.43 9.01 -12.24
N ALA A 125 1.18 9.01 -13.35
CA ALA A 125 1.26 10.16 -14.26
C ALA A 125 -0.08 10.49 -14.93
N ARG A 126 -0.89 9.48 -15.26
CA ARG A 126 -2.23 9.64 -15.85
C ARG A 126 -3.28 10.09 -14.85
N SER A 127 -3.05 9.85 -13.56
CA SER A 127 -4.02 10.12 -12.48
C SER A 127 -3.82 11.48 -11.82
N GLN A 128 -2.91 12.28 -12.31
CA GLN A 128 -2.66 13.65 -11.83
C GLN A 128 -3.48 14.69 -12.58
#